data_580fc31316651a5c7555167b8f0a89e1
#
_entry.id   580fc31316651a5c7555167b8f0a89e1
#
_cell.length_a   1.000
_cell.length_b   1.000
_cell.length_c   1.000
_cell.angle_alpha   90.00
_cell.angle_beta   90.00
_cell.angle_gamma   90.00
#
_symmetry.space_group_name_H-M   'P 1'
#
loop_
_entity.id
_entity.type
_entity.pdbx_description
1 polymer ?
#
loop_
_entity_poly.entity_id
_entity_poly.type
_entity_poly.pdbx_seq_one_letter_code
_entity_poly.pdbx_strand_id
1 'polypeptide(L)'
;MRFVDIEEARAAPGLRLVIAGNVPSPWSQAAMGIFDMKGLDYAAVLLRPAAEAIRAWTGSHNAPVAVYDAEPPRTGWAEILALGERLGGRMSLVPESDEARVRTFGLAHEILGEGGLGWSVRLLLVHASVTTDGREGWPSPVASYLSPKYGYEPERAAGARARAIAVLGLLGRTLEASQRDGHDYFFGDEPTALDIYVATVLNVMATLPPEACPMPAPVRHAFETLDRTVRDAVPTCLLRHRDRMYEHHLPLPMRF
;
A
#
# COMPACT_ATOMS: atom_id res chain seq x y z
N MET A 1 8.49 15.66 2.65
CA MET A 1 8.92 14.89 1.46
C MET A 1 9.17 15.82 0.26
N ARG A 2 10.22 15.59 -0.53
CA ARG A 2 10.47 16.25 -1.84
C ARG A 2 10.81 15.20 -2.90
N PHE A 3 10.35 15.41 -4.15
CA PHE A 3 10.76 14.57 -5.27
C PHE A 3 12.13 14.98 -5.78
N VAL A 4 12.95 14.00 -6.09
CA VAL A 4 14.31 14.18 -6.63
C VAL A 4 14.56 13.18 -7.75
N ASP A 5 15.58 13.46 -8.59
CA ASP A 5 16.04 12.47 -9.55
C ASP A 5 16.94 11.40 -8.87
N ILE A 6 17.31 10.38 -9.64
CA ILE A 6 18.09 9.25 -9.10
C ILE A 6 19.51 9.66 -8.70
N GLU A 7 20.16 10.58 -9.43
CA GLU A 7 21.53 10.97 -9.13
C GLU A 7 21.59 11.82 -7.86
N GLU A 8 20.63 12.74 -7.69
CA GLU A 8 20.47 13.48 -6.45
C GLU A 8 20.19 12.54 -5.26
N ALA A 9 19.28 11.56 -5.43
CA ALA A 9 18.96 10.60 -4.38
C ALA A 9 20.16 9.77 -3.94
N ARG A 10 21.00 9.33 -4.89
CA ARG A 10 22.21 8.53 -4.59
C ARG A 10 23.27 9.36 -3.83
N ALA A 11 23.38 10.64 -4.15
CA ALA A 11 24.34 11.54 -3.52
C ALA A 11 23.83 12.09 -2.16
N ALA A 12 22.54 12.16 -1.95
CA ALA A 12 21.96 12.74 -0.74
C ALA A 12 22.15 11.84 0.49
N PRO A 13 22.46 12.42 1.65
CA PRO A 13 22.39 11.72 2.93
C PRO A 13 20.92 11.60 3.40
N GLY A 14 20.71 10.87 4.50
CA GLY A 14 19.43 10.76 5.16
C GLY A 14 18.50 9.74 4.53
N LEU A 15 17.20 9.98 4.65
CA LEU A 15 16.16 9.02 4.23
C LEU A 15 15.73 9.26 2.79
N ARG A 16 15.78 8.22 1.97
CA ARG A 16 15.31 8.20 0.58
C ARG A 16 14.31 7.06 0.41
N LEU A 17 13.28 7.30 -0.40
CA LEU A 17 12.23 6.34 -0.67
C LEU A 17 11.98 6.24 -2.17
N VAL A 18 12.25 5.08 -2.75
CA VAL A 18 11.82 4.74 -4.12
C VAL A 18 10.34 4.38 -4.07
N ILE A 19 9.54 5.01 -4.91
CA ILE A 19 8.09 4.76 -5.00
C ILE A 19 7.67 4.41 -6.42
N ALA A 20 6.53 3.73 -6.56
CA ALA A 20 5.90 3.53 -7.85
C ALA A 20 5.37 4.88 -8.36
N GLY A 21 5.76 5.27 -9.58
CA GLY A 21 5.24 6.48 -10.23
C GLY A 21 3.95 6.23 -11.01
N ASN A 22 3.13 7.27 -11.15
CA ASN A 22 1.88 7.27 -11.92
C ASN A 22 0.82 6.25 -11.46
N VAL A 23 0.97 5.69 -10.27
CA VAL A 23 0.00 4.77 -9.66
C VAL A 23 0.02 4.90 -8.14
N PRO A 24 -1.14 5.03 -7.48
CA PRO A 24 -1.22 5.04 -6.01
C PRO A 24 -1.03 3.62 -5.48
N SER A 25 0.20 3.13 -5.58
CA SER A 25 0.54 1.78 -5.10
C SER A 25 0.33 1.68 -3.60
N PRO A 26 -0.48 0.74 -3.08
CA PRO A 26 -0.72 0.61 -1.64
C PRO A 26 0.56 0.52 -0.82
N TRP A 27 1.54 -0.26 -1.29
CA TRP A 27 2.83 -0.41 -0.59
C TRP A 27 3.63 0.90 -0.56
N SER A 28 3.67 1.64 -1.69
CA SER A 28 4.37 2.95 -1.71
C SER A 28 3.66 3.98 -0.86
N GLN A 29 2.32 4.06 -0.95
CA GLN A 29 1.52 4.97 -0.14
C GLN A 29 1.63 4.63 1.37
N ALA A 30 1.69 3.35 1.72
CA ALA A 30 1.90 2.92 3.09
C ALA A 30 3.28 3.35 3.63
N ALA A 31 4.34 3.16 2.86
CA ALA A 31 5.68 3.60 3.24
C ALA A 31 5.76 5.12 3.43
N MET A 32 5.14 5.89 2.51
CA MET A 32 5.03 7.35 2.63
C MET A 32 4.22 7.74 3.87
N GLY A 33 3.07 7.11 4.09
CA GLY A 33 2.22 7.37 5.26
C GLY A 33 2.94 7.13 6.58
N ILE A 34 3.73 6.06 6.69
CA ILE A 34 4.57 5.79 7.86
C ILE A 34 5.55 6.95 8.08
N PHE A 35 6.30 7.36 7.05
CA PHE A 35 7.30 8.40 7.21
C PHE A 35 6.69 9.78 7.50
N ASP A 36 5.58 10.11 6.84
CA ASP A 36 4.86 11.37 7.06
C ASP A 36 4.30 11.42 8.51
N MET A 37 3.65 10.36 9.00
CA MET A 37 3.13 10.30 10.38
C MET A 37 4.24 10.29 11.43
N LYS A 38 5.39 9.67 11.14
CA LYS A 38 6.58 9.73 12.01
C LYS A 38 7.28 11.10 11.97
N GLY A 39 6.85 12.02 11.09
CA GLY A 39 7.44 13.35 10.94
C GLY A 39 8.83 13.34 10.32
N LEU A 40 9.13 12.35 9.49
CA LEU A 40 10.43 12.19 8.85
C LEU A 40 10.51 13.03 7.56
N ASP A 41 11.64 13.71 7.39
CA ASP A 41 11.99 14.28 6.09
C ASP A 41 12.66 13.22 5.22
N TYR A 42 12.22 13.12 3.97
CA TYR A 42 12.77 12.16 3.00
C TYR A 42 12.70 12.67 1.56
N ALA A 43 13.63 12.17 0.74
CA ALA A 43 13.63 12.37 -0.70
C ALA A 43 12.91 11.20 -1.38
N ALA A 44 11.93 11.48 -2.24
CA ALA A 44 11.19 10.47 -3.00
C ALA A 44 11.70 10.39 -4.44
N VAL A 45 11.91 9.16 -4.92
CA VAL A 45 12.39 8.86 -6.28
C VAL A 45 11.38 7.97 -6.97
N LEU A 46 11.00 8.33 -8.20
CA LEU A 46 10.11 7.49 -8.99
C LEU A 46 10.88 6.29 -9.58
N LEU A 47 10.35 5.09 -9.37
CA LEU A 47 10.93 3.87 -9.93
C LEU A 47 11.09 3.95 -11.45
N ARG A 48 10.15 4.56 -12.17
CA ARG A 48 10.24 4.77 -13.61
C ARG A 48 10.32 6.27 -13.92
N PRO A 49 11.17 6.67 -14.87
CA PRO A 49 11.93 5.85 -15.85
C PRO A 49 13.26 5.28 -15.34
N ALA A 50 13.71 5.58 -14.12
CA ALA A 50 15.05 5.29 -13.62
C ALA A 50 15.27 3.82 -13.12
N ALA A 51 14.47 2.85 -13.57
CA ALA A 51 14.43 1.50 -13.01
C ALA A 51 15.79 0.79 -12.96
N GLU A 52 16.61 0.87 -14.02
CA GLU A 52 17.92 0.23 -14.07
C GLU A 52 18.94 0.88 -13.13
N ALA A 53 18.94 2.22 -13.06
CA ALA A 53 19.80 2.95 -12.13
C ALA A 53 19.40 2.68 -10.67
N ILE A 54 18.10 2.57 -10.38
CA ILE A 54 17.57 2.19 -9.07
C ILE A 54 17.99 0.77 -8.72
N ARG A 55 17.90 -0.18 -9.65
CA ARG A 55 18.35 -1.54 -9.45
C ARG A 55 19.85 -1.61 -9.15
N ALA A 56 20.66 -0.86 -9.90
CA ALA A 56 22.10 -0.78 -9.66
C ALA A 56 22.43 -0.19 -8.29
N TRP A 57 21.61 0.75 -7.80
CA TRP A 57 21.80 1.39 -6.50
C TRP A 57 21.28 0.54 -5.33
N THR A 58 20.08 -0.04 -5.45
CA THR A 58 19.37 -0.66 -4.32
C THR A 58 19.34 -2.19 -4.39
N GLY A 59 19.75 -2.79 -5.50
CA GLY A 59 19.59 -4.21 -5.76
C GLY A 59 18.14 -4.62 -6.10
N SER A 60 17.18 -3.69 -6.05
CA SER A 60 15.76 -3.97 -6.26
C SER A 60 15.23 -3.30 -7.53
N HIS A 61 14.38 -4.00 -8.25
CA HIS A 61 13.60 -3.48 -9.39
C HIS A 61 12.13 -3.21 -9.01
N ASN A 62 11.83 -3.22 -7.71
CA ASN A 62 10.49 -2.98 -7.16
C ASN A 62 10.43 -1.67 -6.37
N ALA A 63 9.21 -1.26 -6.01
CA ALA A 63 8.91 -0.19 -5.08
C ALA A 63 7.82 -0.67 -4.10
N PRO A 64 7.84 -0.19 -2.82
CA PRO A 64 8.79 0.77 -2.26
C PRO A 64 10.17 0.17 -1.94
N VAL A 65 11.20 1.03 -1.92
CA VAL A 65 12.50 0.73 -1.32
C VAL A 65 12.94 1.92 -0.48
N ALA A 66 13.20 1.70 0.79
CA ALA A 66 13.72 2.73 1.69
C ALA A 66 15.24 2.56 1.86
N VAL A 67 15.98 3.67 1.75
CA VAL A 67 17.43 3.72 1.97
C VAL A 67 17.72 4.82 2.98
N TYR A 68 18.48 4.50 4.02
CA TYR A 68 18.93 5.48 5.01
C TYR A 68 20.46 5.51 5.07
N ASP A 69 21.02 6.67 4.79
CA ASP A 69 22.48 6.89 4.68
C ASP A 69 23.17 5.79 3.87
N ALA A 70 24.14 5.10 4.45
CA ALA A 70 24.88 3.98 3.84
C ALA A 70 24.36 2.60 4.26
N GLU A 71 23.20 2.55 4.92
CA GLU A 71 22.62 1.27 5.37
C GLU A 71 22.05 0.46 4.19
N PRO A 72 21.97 -0.88 4.33
CA PRO A 72 21.34 -1.72 3.33
C PRO A 72 19.89 -1.28 3.03
N PRO A 73 19.48 -1.31 1.76
CA PRO A 73 18.10 -0.98 1.37
C PRO A 73 17.07 -1.91 2.01
N ARG A 74 15.90 -1.38 2.34
CA ARG A 74 14.76 -2.12 2.89
C ARG A 74 13.63 -2.17 1.88
N THR A 75 13.16 -3.36 1.58
CA THR A 75 12.15 -3.61 0.55
C THR A 75 10.84 -4.17 1.12
N GLY A 76 10.87 -4.75 2.31
CA GLY A 76 9.72 -5.30 2.99
C GLY A 76 8.93 -4.24 3.77
N TRP A 77 7.61 -4.37 3.81
CA TRP A 77 6.74 -3.46 4.55
C TRP A 77 7.09 -3.40 6.05
N ALA A 78 7.41 -4.54 6.67
CA ALA A 78 7.80 -4.62 8.07
C ALA A 78 9.17 -3.96 8.34
N GLU A 79 10.13 -4.13 7.42
CA GLU A 79 11.45 -3.50 7.51
C GLU A 79 11.37 -1.98 7.36
N ILE A 80 10.48 -1.49 6.49
CA ILE A 80 10.23 -0.06 6.30
C ILE A 80 9.54 0.52 7.54
N LEU A 81 8.58 -0.20 8.13
CA LEU A 81 7.97 0.20 9.40
C LEU A 81 9.02 0.29 10.52
N ALA A 82 9.84 -0.75 10.67
CA ALA A 82 10.91 -0.76 11.69
C ALA A 82 11.91 0.39 11.50
N LEU A 83 12.24 0.73 10.25
CA LEU A 83 13.07 1.90 9.95
C LEU A 83 12.37 3.21 10.38
N GLY A 84 11.10 3.37 10.03
CA GLY A 84 10.30 4.53 10.44
C GLY A 84 10.21 4.68 11.96
N GLU A 85 9.97 3.59 12.68
CA GLU A 85 9.95 3.56 14.15
C GLU A 85 11.29 4.00 14.76
N ARG A 86 12.39 3.50 14.21
CA ARG A 86 13.74 3.83 14.69
C ARG A 86 14.14 5.28 14.46
N LEU A 87 13.74 5.86 13.33
CA LEU A 87 14.17 7.20 12.92
C LEU A 87 13.23 8.32 13.42
N GLY A 88 11.95 8.03 13.57
CA GLY A 88 10.93 9.03 13.89
C GLY A 88 10.70 9.19 15.39
N GLY A 89 10.71 10.45 15.87
CA GLY A 89 10.49 10.79 17.26
C GLY A 89 9.05 11.02 17.68
N ARG A 90 8.08 10.93 16.76
CA ARG A 90 6.65 11.08 17.06
C ARG A 90 6.07 9.77 17.63
N MET A 91 4.75 9.74 17.85
CA MET A 91 4.03 8.57 18.35
C MET A 91 4.48 7.26 17.68
N SER A 92 4.46 6.17 18.44
CA SER A 92 4.70 4.83 17.86
C SER A 92 3.53 4.42 16.97
N LEU A 93 3.84 3.87 15.79
CA LEU A 93 2.86 3.24 14.91
C LEU A 93 2.72 1.73 15.19
N VAL A 94 3.40 1.24 16.20
CA VAL A 94 3.33 -0.14 16.67
C VAL A 94 2.79 -0.13 18.10
N PRO A 95 1.71 -0.87 18.40
CA PRO A 95 1.16 -0.94 19.74
C PRO A 95 2.18 -1.40 20.79
N GLU A 96 2.06 -0.88 22.01
CA GLU A 96 2.95 -1.23 23.14
C GLU A 96 2.66 -2.64 23.68
N SER A 97 1.39 -3.06 23.73
CA SER A 97 1.05 -4.39 24.25
C SER A 97 1.47 -5.49 23.28
N ASP A 98 2.06 -6.56 23.79
CA ASP A 98 2.51 -7.69 23.00
C ASP A 98 1.38 -8.32 22.17
N GLU A 99 0.19 -8.44 22.73
CA GLU A 99 -0.96 -8.99 22.01
C GLU A 99 -1.37 -8.12 20.82
N ALA A 100 -1.55 -6.80 21.02
CA ALA A 100 -1.91 -5.88 19.96
C ALA A 100 -0.78 -5.79 18.91
N ARG A 101 0.48 -5.84 19.36
CA ARG A 101 1.65 -5.87 18.48
C ARG A 101 1.63 -7.11 17.57
N VAL A 102 1.45 -8.30 18.10
CA VAL A 102 1.38 -9.54 17.32
C VAL A 102 0.22 -9.51 16.34
N ARG A 103 -0.94 -9.04 16.78
CA ARG A 103 -2.12 -8.89 15.90
C ARG A 103 -1.88 -7.87 14.79
N THR A 104 -1.21 -6.74 15.10
CA THR A 104 -0.84 -5.73 14.09
C THR A 104 0.01 -6.33 12.99
N PHE A 105 1.08 -7.04 13.32
CA PHE A 105 1.96 -7.67 12.32
C PHE A 105 1.28 -8.81 11.56
N GLY A 106 0.46 -9.62 12.23
CA GLY A 106 -0.32 -10.67 11.60
C GLY A 106 -1.31 -10.10 10.57
N LEU A 107 -2.12 -9.12 10.96
CA LEU A 107 -3.08 -8.46 10.06
C LEU A 107 -2.38 -7.67 8.95
N ALA A 108 -1.25 -7.01 9.24
CA ALA A 108 -0.45 -6.33 8.22
C ALA A 108 0.05 -7.30 7.14
N HIS A 109 0.46 -8.52 7.53
CA HIS A 109 0.81 -9.56 6.56
C HIS A 109 -0.39 -9.98 5.72
N GLU A 110 -1.59 -10.14 6.31
CA GLU A 110 -2.84 -10.41 5.60
C GLU A 110 -3.23 -9.31 4.60
N ILE A 111 -2.74 -8.09 4.78
CA ILE A 111 -3.01 -6.95 3.88
C ILE A 111 -1.93 -6.84 2.80
N LEU A 112 -0.65 -6.77 3.19
CA LEU A 112 0.46 -6.39 2.32
C LEU A 112 1.39 -7.55 1.94
N GLY A 113 1.31 -8.68 2.65
CA GLY A 113 2.12 -9.86 2.37
C GLY A 113 1.70 -10.61 1.11
N GLU A 114 2.53 -11.55 0.67
CA GLU A 114 2.21 -12.47 -0.41
C GLU A 114 0.99 -13.31 -0.02
N GLY A 115 0.05 -13.47 -0.95
CA GLY A 115 -1.22 -14.15 -0.70
C GLY A 115 -2.22 -13.35 0.15
N GLY A 116 -1.89 -12.14 0.57
CA GLY A 116 -2.79 -11.23 1.29
C GLY A 116 -3.74 -10.45 0.37
N LEU A 117 -4.44 -9.48 0.95
CA LEU A 117 -5.47 -8.68 0.26
C LEU A 117 -4.92 -7.94 -0.95
N GLY A 118 -3.82 -7.17 -0.77
CA GLY A 118 -3.19 -6.42 -1.86
C GLY A 118 -2.71 -7.32 -2.99
N TRP A 119 -2.15 -8.48 -2.66
CA TRP A 119 -1.73 -9.49 -3.64
C TRP A 119 -2.91 -10.06 -4.41
N SER A 120 -3.97 -10.45 -3.70
CA SER A 120 -5.21 -10.97 -4.31
C SER A 120 -5.85 -9.97 -5.26
N VAL A 121 -5.93 -8.69 -4.87
CA VAL A 121 -6.44 -7.62 -5.73
C VAL A 121 -5.58 -7.44 -6.99
N ARG A 122 -4.24 -7.54 -6.88
CA ARG A 122 -3.36 -7.48 -8.04
C ARG A 122 -3.59 -8.64 -9.01
N LEU A 123 -3.77 -9.86 -8.50
CA LEU A 123 -4.09 -11.03 -9.33
C LEU A 123 -5.43 -10.85 -10.06
N LEU A 124 -6.44 -10.31 -9.38
CA LEU A 124 -7.75 -10.04 -10.00
C LEU A 124 -7.69 -8.98 -11.09
N LEU A 125 -6.91 -7.90 -10.90
CA LEU A 125 -6.70 -6.88 -11.92
C LEU A 125 -5.95 -7.41 -13.16
N VAL A 126 -4.99 -8.31 -12.95
CA VAL A 126 -4.30 -9.02 -14.05
C VAL A 126 -5.26 -9.98 -14.76
N HIS A 127 -6.04 -10.74 -14.00
CA HIS A 127 -7.02 -11.68 -14.53
C HIS A 127 -8.09 -10.99 -15.39
N ALA A 128 -8.64 -9.87 -14.92
CA ALA A 128 -9.58 -9.07 -15.67
C ALA A 128 -8.98 -8.62 -17.01
N SER A 129 -7.74 -8.13 -17.01
CA SER A 129 -7.04 -7.75 -18.24
C SER A 129 -6.87 -8.92 -19.21
N VAL A 130 -6.38 -10.07 -18.72
CA VAL A 130 -6.13 -11.25 -19.57
C VAL A 130 -7.42 -11.80 -20.17
N THR A 131 -8.49 -11.86 -19.39
CA THR A 131 -9.78 -12.44 -19.82
C THR A 131 -10.62 -11.52 -20.69
N THR A 132 -10.30 -10.22 -20.71
CA THR A 132 -11.03 -9.21 -21.47
C THR A 132 -10.18 -8.51 -22.56
N ASP A 133 -8.99 -9.02 -22.87
CA ASP A 133 -8.03 -8.40 -23.80
C ASP A 133 -7.73 -6.93 -23.42
N GLY A 134 -7.56 -6.66 -22.13
CA GLY A 134 -7.22 -5.33 -21.60
C GLY A 134 -8.37 -4.34 -21.54
N ARG A 135 -9.63 -4.76 -21.77
CA ARG A 135 -10.82 -3.90 -21.64
C ARG A 135 -11.17 -3.60 -20.19
N GLU A 136 -10.84 -4.51 -19.28
CA GLU A 136 -10.98 -4.35 -17.82
C GLU A 136 -9.64 -4.64 -17.15
N GLY A 137 -9.48 -4.20 -15.91
CA GLY A 137 -8.25 -4.36 -15.16
C GLY A 137 -7.10 -3.53 -15.74
N TRP A 138 -5.88 -4.04 -15.64
CA TRP A 138 -4.69 -3.34 -16.15
C TRP A 138 -4.65 -3.29 -17.66
N PRO A 139 -4.12 -2.20 -18.29
CA PRO A 139 -3.75 -2.24 -19.70
C PRO A 139 -2.87 -3.46 -20.01
N SER A 140 -3.06 -4.11 -21.16
CA SER A 140 -2.39 -5.37 -21.51
C SER A 140 -0.86 -5.36 -21.29
N PRO A 141 -0.11 -4.29 -21.65
CA PRO A 141 1.34 -4.26 -21.39
C PRO A 141 1.68 -4.26 -19.88
N VAL A 142 0.83 -3.63 -19.07
CA VAL A 142 1.00 -3.61 -17.60
C VAL A 142 0.66 -4.98 -17.01
N ALA A 143 -0.42 -5.60 -17.45
CA ALA A 143 -0.80 -6.95 -17.04
C ALA A 143 0.30 -7.97 -17.38
N SER A 144 0.85 -7.92 -18.60
CA SER A 144 1.96 -8.79 -19.04
C SER A 144 3.21 -8.63 -18.18
N TYR A 145 3.53 -7.40 -17.76
CA TYR A 145 4.64 -7.14 -16.83
C TYR A 145 4.35 -7.66 -15.42
N LEU A 146 3.12 -7.52 -14.94
CA LEU A 146 2.74 -7.90 -13.57
C LEU A 146 2.45 -9.39 -13.40
N SER A 147 2.03 -10.09 -14.46
CA SER A 147 1.69 -11.52 -14.42
C SER A 147 2.80 -12.39 -13.80
N PRO A 148 4.04 -12.38 -14.30
CA PRO A 148 5.11 -13.18 -13.70
C PRO A 148 5.49 -12.70 -12.30
N LYS A 149 5.39 -11.40 -12.04
CA LYS A 149 5.74 -10.79 -10.76
C LYS A 149 4.83 -11.28 -9.62
N TYR A 150 3.55 -11.46 -9.89
CA TYR A 150 2.56 -11.93 -8.92
C TYR A 150 2.25 -13.42 -9.04
N GLY A 151 2.96 -14.14 -9.92
CA GLY A 151 2.73 -15.55 -10.16
C GLY A 151 1.30 -15.82 -10.65
N TYR A 152 0.83 -15.01 -11.60
CA TYR A 152 -0.52 -15.13 -12.13
C TYR A 152 -0.70 -16.46 -12.87
N GLU A 153 -1.73 -17.18 -12.45
CA GLU A 153 -2.32 -18.35 -13.11
C GLU A 153 -3.84 -18.24 -12.94
N PRO A 154 -4.65 -18.69 -13.92
CA PRO A 154 -6.10 -18.60 -13.83
C PRO A 154 -6.68 -19.22 -12.54
N GLU A 155 -6.14 -20.34 -12.10
CA GLU A 155 -6.57 -21.08 -10.90
C GLU A 155 -6.26 -20.27 -9.64
N ARG A 156 -5.13 -19.60 -9.58
CA ARG A 156 -4.77 -18.69 -8.48
C ARG A 156 -5.69 -17.49 -8.41
N ALA A 157 -6.08 -16.93 -9.56
CA ALA A 157 -7.04 -15.83 -9.62
C ALA A 157 -8.42 -16.24 -9.11
N ALA A 158 -8.88 -17.48 -9.38
CA ALA A 158 -10.14 -17.98 -8.84
C ALA A 158 -10.15 -18.01 -7.30
N GLY A 159 -9.05 -18.38 -6.65
CA GLY A 159 -8.91 -18.35 -5.19
C GLY A 159 -8.76 -16.92 -4.62
N ALA A 160 -8.21 -15.99 -5.38
CA ALA A 160 -7.91 -14.63 -4.95
C ALA A 160 -9.16 -13.84 -4.56
N ARG A 161 -10.31 -14.04 -5.24
CA ARG A 161 -11.58 -13.40 -4.88
C ARG A 161 -12.04 -13.81 -3.48
N ALA A 162 -12.10 -15.11 -3.21
CA ALA A 162 -12.52 -15.63 -1.91
C ALA A 162 -11.56 -15.15 -0.80
N ARG A 163 -10.26 -15.14 -1.08
CA ARG A 163 -9.26 -14.65 -0.16
C ARG A 163 -9.44 -13.16 0.17
N ALA A 164 -9.62 -12.33 -0.84
CA ALA A 164 -9.85 -10.89 -0.64
C ALA A 164 -11.07 -10.63 0.24
N ILE A 165 -12.19 -11.30 -0.04
CA ILE A 165 -13.43 -11.18 0.75
C ILE A 165 -13.21 -11.65 2.20
N ALA A 166 -12.50 -12.75 2.40
CA ALA A 166 -12.23 -13.27 3.74
C ALA A 166 -11.40 -12.27 4.58
N VAL A 167 -10.36 -11.67 3.98
CA VAL A 167 -9.52 -10.67 4.67
C VAL A 167 -10.32 -9.39 4.95
N LEU A 168 -11.11 -8.89 4.00
CA LEU A 168 -11.99 -7.74 4.21
C LEU A 168 -12.95 -7.97 5.37
N GLY A 169 -13.58 -9.15 5.44
CA GLY A 169 -14.46 -9.53 6.54
C GLY A 169 -13.73 -9.62 7.88
N LEU A 170 -12.50 -10.15 7.90
CA LEU A 170 -11.66 -10.18 9.12
C LEU A 170 -11.36 -8.77 9.61
N LEU A 171 -10.90 -7.88 8.72
CA LEU A 171 -10.58 -6.50 9.05
C LEU A 171 -11.83 -5.74 9.54
N GLY A 172 -12.99 -5.91 8.87
CA GLY A 172 -14.24 -5.30 9.29
C GLY A 172 -14.62 -5.69 10.71
N ARG A 173 -14.65 -7.00 11.00
CA ARG A 173 -14.96 -7.49 12.37
C ARG A 173 -13.97 -7.01 13.42
N THR A 174 -12.68 -6.91 13.08
CA THR A 174 -11.65 -6.42 14.00
C THR A 174 -11.88 -4.95 14.34
N LEU A 175 -12.13 -4.10 13.34
CA LEU A 175 -12.39 -2.69 13.55
C LEU A 175 -13.71 -2.46 14.32
N GLU A 176 -14.79 -3.17 13.96
CA GLU A 176 -16.07 -3.08 14.65
C GLU A 176 -15.98 -3.51 16.12
N ALA A 177 -15.12 -4.49 16.43
CA ALA A 177 -14.87 -4.88 17.82
C ALA A 177 -14.21 -3.73 18.59
N SER A 178 -13.15 -3.14 18.05
CA SER A 178 -12.47 -1.97 18.63
C SER A 178 -13.44 -0.79 18.82
N GLN A 179 -14.29 -0.50 17.82
CA GLN A 179 -15.28 0.57 17.91
C GLN A 179 -16.38 0.32 18.96
N ARG A 180 -16.77 -0.93 19.20
CA ARG A 180 -17.70 -1.27 20.30
C ARG A 180 -17.09 -1.05 21.67
N ASP A 181 -15.76 -1.20 21.79
CA ASP A 181 -15.01 -0.90 23.00
C ASP A 181 -14.73 0.60 23.18
N GLY A 182 -15.23 1.44 22.27
CA GLY A 182 -15.16 2.91 22.33
C GLY A 182 -13.96 3.53 21.62
N HIS A 183 -13.19 2.74 20.85
CA HIS A 183 -11.99 3.21 20.16
C HIS A 183 -12.25 3.65 18.72
N ASP A 184 -11.41 4.57 18.22
CA ASP A 184 -11.52 5.11 16.87
C ASP A 184 -10.73 4.29 15.83
N TYR A 185 -9.68 3.59 16.22
CA TYR A 185 -8.75 2.84 15.36
C TYR A 185 -8.72 1.35 15.73
N PHE A 186 -7.94 0.57 14.99
CA PHE A 186 -7.89 -0.89 15.17
C PHE A 186 -7.42 -1.34 16.56
N PHE A 187 -6.55 -0.56 17.21
CA PHE A 187 -5.96 -0.92 18.50
C PHE A 187 -5.89 0.29 19.46
N GLY A 188 -6.97 1.04 19.60
CA GLY A 188 -7.08 2.15 20.52
C GLY A 188 -7.48 3.46 19.88
N ASP A 189 -7.14 4.58 20.52
CA ASP A 189 -7.56 5.93 20.13
C ASP A 189 -6.50 6.65 19.27
N GLU A 190 -5.37 6.01 19.03
CA GLU A 190 -4.32 6.50 18.16
C GLU A 190 -4.09 5.54 17.00
N PRO A 191 -3.86 6.04 15.77
CA PRO A 191 -3.64 5.20 14.61
C PRO A 191 -2.31 4.47 14.68
N THR A 192 -2.31 3.24 14.19
CA THR A 192 -1.12 2.39 14.04
C THR A 192 -0.76 2.21 12.57
N ALA A 193 0.33 1.50 12.30
CA ALA A 193 0.70 1.12 10.94
C ALA A 193 -0.41 0.29 10.24
N LEU A 194 -1.19 -0.48 11.01
CA LEU A 194 -2.31 -1.24 10.45
C LEU A 194 -3.36 -0.33 9.82
N ASP A 195 -3.66 0.80 10.47
CA ASP A 195 -4.63 1.79 9.99
C ASP A 195 -4.18 2.39 8.65
N ILE A 196 -2.88 2.69 8.51
CA ILE A 196 -2.27 3.15 7.26
C ILE A 196 -2.41 2.08 6.16
N TYR A 197 -2.09 0.82 6.48
CA TYR A 197 -2.13 -0.27 5.51
C TYR A 197 -3.54 -0.54 5.00
N VAL A 198 -4.53 -0.53 5.88
CA VAL A 198 -5.94 -0.66 5.51
C VAL A 198 -6.37 0.51 4.62
N ALA A 199 -6.10 1.75 5.02
CA ALA A 199 -6.51 2.92 4.25
C ALA A 199 -5.92 2.92 2.83
N THR A 200 -4.64 2.59 2.70
CA THR A 200 -3.94 2.62 1.40
C THR A 200 -4.37 1.49 0.47
N VAL A 201 -4.63 0.27 0.98
CA VAL A 201 -5.08 -0.84 0.15
C VAL A 201 -6.54 -0.67 -0.29
N LEU A 202 -7.39 -0.10 0.57
CA LEU A 202 -8.79 0.14 0.24
C LEU A 202 -8.97 1.13 -0.92
N ASN A 203 -8.03 2.06 -1.12
CA ASN A 203 -8.09 2.99 -2.25
C ASN A 203 -8.05 2.29 -3.63
N VAL A 204 -7.60 1.05 -3.71
CA VAL A 204 -7.66 0.26 -4.96
C VAL A 204 -9.07 -0.27 -5.23
N MET A 205 -9.83 -0.58 -4.19
CA MET A 205 -11.16 -1.20 -4.28
C MET A 205 -12.29 -0.16 -4.24
N ALA A 206 -12.06 0.95 -3.57
CA ALA A 206 -12.96 2.09 -3.46
C ALA A 206 -12.14 3.37 -3.61
N THR A 207 -11.84 3.71 -4.85
CA THR A 207 -10.91 4.78 -5.21
C THR A 207 -11.42 6.14 -4.78
N LEU A 208 -10.55 6.94 -4.15
CA LEU A 208 -10.84 8.33 -3.83
C LEU A 208 -11.10 9.17 -5.11
N PRO A 209 -11.89 10.26 -5.00
CA PRO A 209 -12.23 11.09 -6.16
C PRO A 209 -10.98 11.70 -6.82
N PRO A 210 -11.07 12.14 -8.10
CA PRO A 210 -9.92 12.57 -8.89
C PRO A 210 -9.09 13.70 -8.26
N GLU A 211 -9.73 14.62 -7.56
CA GLU A 211 -9.08 15.73 -6.87
C GLU A 211 -8.24 15.28 -5.67
N ALA A 212 -8.62 14.19 -5.02
CA ALA A 212 -7.89 13.60 -3.90
C ALA A 212 -6.83 12.57 -4.35
N CYS A 213 -7.13 11.86 -5.46
CA CYS A 213 -6.24 10.84 -6.03
C CYS A 213 -6.06 11.05 -7.54
N PRO A 214 -5.19 12.00 -7.97
CA PRO A 214 -5.02 12.42 -9.37
C PRO A 214 -4.18 11.41 -10.17
N MET A 215 -4.73 10.25 -10.48
CA MET A 215 -4.06 9.21 -11.24
C MET A 215 -4.40 9.25 -12.73
N PRO A 216 -3.53 8.70 -13.61
CA PRO A 216 -3.82 8.58 -15.03
C PRO A 216 -5.11 7.79 -15.31
N ALA A 217 -5.87 8.19 -16.34
CA ALA A 217 -7.14 7.57 -16.67
C ALA A 217 -7.09 6.03 -16.84
N PRO A 218 -6.06 5.42 -17.45
CA PRO A 218 -5.97 3.96 -17.54
C PRO A 218 -5.82 3.27 -16.19
N VAL A 219 -5.15 3.91 -15.21
CA VAL A 219 -5.00 3.38 -13.84
C VAL A 219 -6.32 3.46 -13.10
N ARG A 220 -7.02 4.58 -13.23
CA ARG A 220 -8.35 4.77 -12.64
C ARG A 220 -9.33 3.74 -13.19
N HIS A 221 -9.38 3.59 -14.51
CA HIS A 221 -10.19 2.58 -15.16
C HIS A 221 -9.91 1.17 -14.62
N ALA A 222 -8.64 0.81 -14.48
CA ALA A 222 -8.27 -0.49 -13.92
C ALA A 222 -8.85 -0.71 -12.52
N PHE A 223 -8.77 0.28 -11.63
CA PHE A 223 -9.31 0.17 -10.28
C PHE A 223 -10.85 0.14 -10.26
N GLU A 224 -11.49 0.95 -11.10
CA GLU A 224 -12.96 1.01 -11.22
C GLU A 224 -13.57 -0.24 -11.87
N THR A 225 -12.78 -0.99 -12.65
CA THR A 225 -13.16 -2.28 -13.24
C THR A 225 -12.67 -3.51 -12.47
N LEU A 226 -12.13 -3.30 -11.26
CA LEU A 226 -11.85 -4.41 -10.35
C LEU A 226 -13.12 -5.22 -10.09
N ASP A 227 -12.96 -6.52 -9.90
CA ASP A 227 -14.02 -7.48 -9.57
C ASP A 227 -15.10 -6.89 -8.65
N ARG A 228 -16.31 -6.79 -9.17
CA ARG A 228 -17.43 -6.16 -8.48
C ARG A 228 -17.77 -6.85 -7.15
N THR A 229 -17.67 -8.17 -7.10
CA THR A 229 -17.96 -8.94 -5.87
C THR A 229 -17.01 -8.55 -4.74
N VAL A 230 -15.74 -8.30 -5.05
CA VAL A 230 -14.76 -7.83 -4.06
C VAL A 230 -15.05 -6.40 -3.63
N ARG A 231 -15.39 -5.52 -4.58
CA ARG A 231 -15.74 -4.12 -4.25
C ARG A 231 -16.99 -4.04 -3.38
N ASP A 232 -18.02 -4.80 -3.71
CA ASP A 232 -19.29 -4.85 -2.96
C ASP A 232 -19.12 -5.50 -1.58
N ALA A 233 -18.08 -6.30 -1.38
CA ALA A 233 -17.77 -6.94 -0.09
C ALA A 233 -16.98 -6.05 0.88
N VAL A 234 -16.60 -4.82 0.50
CA VAL A 234 -15.88 -3.91 1.41
C VAL A 234 -16.83 -3.42 2.51
N PRO A 235 -16.57 -3.74 3.79
CA PRO A 235 -17.42 -3.29 4.90
C PRO A 235 -17.47 -1.77 5.01
N THR A 236 -18.65 -1.21 5.26
CA THR A 236 -18.84 0.24 5.39
C THR A 236 -17.99 0.88 6.51
N CYS A 237 -17.73 0.13 7.60
CA CYS A 237 -16.86 0.60 8.67
C CYS A 237 -15.42 0.84 8.16
N LEU A 238 -14.91 -0.01 7.28
CA LEU A 238 -13.59 0.16 6.68
C LEU A 238 -13.53 1.35 5.71
N LEU A 239 -14.61 1.64 4.97
CA LEU A 239 -14.66 2.82 4.10
C LEU A 239 -14.63 4.11 4.93
N ARG A 240 -15.43 4.18 6.00
CA ARG A 240 -15.40 5.32 6.93
C ARG A 240 -14.04 5.49 7.59
N HIS A 241 -13.40 4.37 7.95
CA HIS A 241 -12.05 4.38 8.53
C HIS A 241 -11.01 4.91 7.54
N ARG A 242 -11.04 4.44 6.25
CA ARG A 242 -10.18 4.98 5.20
C ARG A 242 -10.33 6.49 5.08
N ASP A 243 -11.57 6.98 5.01
CA ASP A 243 -11.87 8.41 4.85
C ASP A 243 -11.32 9.20 6.05
N ARG A 244 -11.53 8.72 7.28
CA ARG A 244 -10.94 9.30 8.49
C ARG A 244 -9.40 9.37 8.42
N MET A 245 -8.75 8.30 7.96
CA MET A 245 -7.28 8.28 7.82
C MET A 245 -6.78 9.35 6.86
N TYR A 246 -7.44 9.54 5.72
CA TYR A 246 -7.08 10.58 4.76
C TYR A 246 -7.49 11.99 5.20
N GLU A 247 -8.51 12.14 6.01
CA GLU A 247 -8.93 13.43 6.55
C GLU A 247 -7.96 13.95 7.62
N HIS A 248 -7.42 13.05 8.47
CA HIS A 248 -6.70 13.46 9.67
C HIS A 248 -5.21 13.14 9.67
N HIS A 249 -4.75 12.14 8.90
CA HIS A 249 -3.40 11.57 9.05
C HIS A 249 -2.60 11.46 7.76
N LEU A 250 -3.25 11.19 6.64
CA LEU A 250 -2.57 10.96 5.37
C LEU A 250 -2.73 12.15 4.44
N PRO A 251 -1.66 12.60 3.76
CA PRO A 251 -1.72 13.81 2.95
C PRO A 251 -2.61 13.65 1.71
N LEU A 252 -3.42 14.68 1.44
CA LEU A 252 -4.16 14.86 0.19
C LEU A 252 -3.78 16.20 -0.46
N PRO A 253 -3.80 16.29 -1.82
CA PRO A 253 -3.97 15.17 -2.75
C PRO A 253 -2.82 14.17 -2.64
N MET A 254 -3.13 12.90 -2.98
CA MET A 254 -2.11 11.83 -3.00
C MET A 254 -0.98 12.18 -3.97
N ARG A 255 0.23 11.81 -3.60
CA ARG A 255 1.45 12.04 -4.39
C ARG A 255 2.05 10.68 -4.81
N PHE A 256 2.40 10.53 -6.10
CA PHE A 256 3.02 9.31 -6.65
C PHE A 256 3.56 9.53 -8.07
#